data_759a98c4ca32d54771cae8149d3bcdca
#
_entry.id   759a98c4ca32d54771cae8149d3bcdca
#
_cell.length_a   1.000
_cell.length_b   1.000
_cell.length_c   1.000
_cell.angle_alpha   90.00
_cell.angle_beta   90.00
_cell.angle_gamma   90.00
#
_symmetry.space_group_name_H-M   'P 1'
#
loop_
_entity.id
_entity.type
_entity.pdbx_description
1 polymer ?
#
loop_
_entity_poly.entity_id
_entity_poly.type
_entity_poly.pdbx_seq_one_letter_code
_entity_poly.pdbx_strand_id
1 'polypeptide(L)'
;MPVETRRLLALLGLGYLVVALELGAVQFVFRARLAADPHNPRLYAPDPTVMRGGILARGGEVITAGQVPERRYPVPSLCHTVGYASDRFGTSGLEAAYNEILSGRDPRTVLANWWAALHGRAGRGGDVITSIDLRLQEAAARALGPRPGAVVVLDATDGDVLALVSQPGFRNPPTPGSWEAERRRPDAPFLHR
;
A
#
# COMPACT_ATOMS: atom_id res chain seq x y z
N MET A 1 13.22 55.06 19.62
CA MET A 1 13.69 53.70 19.91
C MET A 1 15.22 53.73 19.95
N PRO A 2 15.87 53.22 20.99
CA PRO A 2 17.32 53.13 21.06
C PRO A 2 17.88 52.26 19.93
N VAL A 3 19.09 52.58 19.47
CA VAL A 3 19.75 51.91 18.34
C VAL A 3 19.90 50.41 18.58
N GLU A 4 20.12 50.00 19.81
CA GLU A 4 20.22 48.61 20.24
C GLU A 4 18.92 47.82 20.02
N THR A 5 17.76 48.43 20.32
CA THR A 5 16.44 47.78 20.08
C THR A 5 16.18 47.56 18.59
N ARG A 6 16.61 48.51 17.73
CA ARG A 6 16.49 48.37 16.27
C ARG A 6 17.38 47.22 15.74
N ARG A 7 18.61 47.08 16.27
CA ARG A 7 19.52 46.00 15.91
C ARG A 7 18.99 44.63 16.33
N LEU A 8 18.43 44.56 17.54
CA LEU A 8 17.81 43.33 18.03
C LEU A 8 16.61 42.92 17.18
N LEU A 9 15.72 43.85 16.86
CA LEU A 9 14.58 43.60 15.98
C LEU A 9 15.01 43.19 14.58
N ALA A 10 16.07 43.79 14.03
CA ALA A 10 16.58 43.41 12.72
C ALA A 10 17.17 41.98 12.73
N LEU A 11 17.90 41.60 13.78
CA LEU A 11 18.43 40.25 13.94
C LEU A 11 17.34 39.19 14.10
N LEU A 12 16.29 39.48 14.88
CA LEU A 12 15.13 38.60 15.03
C LEU A 12 14.36 38.47 13.72
N GLY A 13 14.16 39.59 12.99
CA GLY A 13 13.51 39.59 11.68
C GLY A 13 14.30 38.79 10.66
N LEU A 14 15.63 38.91 10.63
CA LEU A 14 16.50 38.13 9.77
C LEU A 14 16.42 36.63 10.10
N GLY A 15 16.46 36.26 11.39
CA GLY A 15 16.33 34.89 11.85
C GLY A 15 14.96 34.29 11.40
N TYR A 16 13.88 35.04 11.58
CA TYR A 16 12.57 34.62 11.14
C TYR A 16 12.49 34.44 9.61
N LEU A 17 13.10 35.34 8.85
CA LEU A 17 13.17 35.26 7.39
C LEU A 17 13.92 34.01 6.94
N VAL A 18 15.04 33.66 7.56
CA VAL A 18 15.81 32.46 7.26
C VAL A 18 14.95 31.23 7.51
N VAL A 19 14.30 31.12 8.65
CA VAL A 19 13.41 29.99 8.97
C VAL A 19 12.25 29.89 7.99
N ALA A 20 11.65 31.01 7.60
CA ALA A 20 10.56 31.06 6.62
C ALA A 20 11.02 30.59 5.23
N LEU A 21 12.23 30.97 4.81
CA LEU A 21 12.81 30.54 3.53
C LEU A 21 13.13 29.03 3.55
N GLU A 22 13.71 28.53 4.64
CA GLU A 22 13.99 27.09 4.83
C GLU A 22 12.70 26.26 4.78
N LEU A 23 11.66 26.68 5.52
CA LEU A 23 10.35 26.02 5.49
C LEU A 23 9.73 26.08 4.10
N GLY A 24 9.84 27.19 3.41
CA GLY A 24 9.38 27.35 2.02
C GLY A 24 10.13 26.37 1.10
N ALA A 25 11.45 26.28 1.20
CA ALA A 25 12.26 25.35 0.42
C ALA A 25 11.83 23.89 0.65
N VAL A 26 11.63 23.50 1.91
CA VAL A 26 11.16 22.14 2.25
C VAL A 26 9.76 21.89 1.68
N GLN A 27 8.84 22.85 1.79
CA GLN A 27 7.45 22.68 1.36
C GLN A 27 7.26 22.70 -0.17
N PHE A 28 8.03 23.50 -0.89
CA PHE A 28 7.81 23.71 -2.33
C PHE A 28 8.86 22.99 -3.20
N VAL A 29 10.13 22.94 -2.79
CA VAL A 29 11.21 22.37 -3.58
C VAL A 29 11.40 20.87 -3.28
N PHE A 30 11.43 20.51 -1.99
CA PHE A 30 11.72 19.14 -1.58
C PHE A 30 10.46 18.27 -1.38
N ARG A 31 9.25 18.88 -1.45
CA ARG A 31 7.98 18.16 -1.24
C ARG A 31 7.87 16.89 -2.09
N ALA A 32 8.15 17.00 -3.39
CA ALA A 32 8.03 15.87 -4.31
C ALA A 32 9.00 14.74 -3.94
N ARG A 33 10.24 15.07 -3.58
CA ARG A 33 11.25 14.09 -3.16
C ARG A 33 10.90 13.43 -1.83
N LEU A 34 10.47 14.22 -0.84
CA LEU A 34 10.06 13.72 0.47
C LEU A 34 8.79 12.88 0.40
N ALA A 35 7.86 13.24 -0.50
CA ALA A 35 6.64 12.46 -0.72
C ALA A 35 6.91 11.16 -1.47
N ALA A 36 7.93 11.12 -2.34
CA ALA A 36 8.30 9.93 -3.11
C ALA A 36 9.29 9.00 -2.37
N ASP A 37 9.76 9.37 -1.18
CA ASP A 37 10.68 8.53 -0.39
C ASP A 37 9.98 7.23 0.03
N PRO A 38 10.49 6.05 -0.39
CA PRO A 38 9.92 4.75 -0.01
C PRO A 38 9.86 4.51 1.51
N HIS A 39 10.69 5.22 2.28
CA HIS A 39 10.70 5.14 3.75
C HIS A 39 9.73 6.12 4.43
N ASN A 40 8.98 6.90 3.64
CA ASN A 40 8.02 7.85 4.20
C ASN A 40 6.79 7.09 4.75
N PRO A 41 6.60 7.02 6.08
CA PRO A 41 5.50 6.26 6.68
C PRO A 41 4.12 6.82 6.31
N ARG A 42 4.04 8.09 5.87
CA ARG A 42 2.78 8.70 5.41
C ARG A 42 2.26 8.11 4.10
N LEU A 43 3.14 7.48 3.30
CA LEU A 43 2.71 6.76 2.09
C LEU A 43 1.87 5.52 2.43
N TYR A 44 2.11 4.95 3.59
CA TYR A 44 1.51 3.70 4.04
C TYR A 44 0.47 3.90 5.14
N ALA A 45 0.46 5.07 5.80
CA ALA A 45 -0.51 5.37 6.84
C ALA A 45 -1.93 5.37 6.24
N PRO A 46 -2.84 4.50 6.71
CA PRO A 46 -4.22 4.52 6.27
C PRO A 46 -4.88 5.84 6.69
N ASP A 47 -5.60 6.45 5.78
CA ASP A 47 -6.47 7.56 6.12
C ASP A 47 -7.74 6.98 6.77
N PRO A 48 -8.02 7.25 8.05
CA PRO A 48 -9.18 6.69 8.73
C PRO A 48 -10.51 7.20 8.15
N THR A 49 -10.47 8.28 7.36
CA THR A 49 -11.66 8.88 6.74
C THR A 49 -11.97 8.27 5.37
N VAL A 50 -11.06 7.45 4.81
CA VAL A 50 -11.23 6.82 3.50
C VAL A 50 -11.31 5.31 3.64
N MET A 51 -12.40 4.73 3.19
CA MET A 51 -12.55 3.28 3.11
C MET A 51 -11.68 2.73 1.99
N ARG A 52 -10.70 1.86 2.34
CA ARG A 52 -9.81 1.23 1.37
C ARG A 52 -10.58 0.30 0.44
N GLY A 53 -10.36 0.41 -0.87
CA GLY A 53 -10.95 -0.46 -1.88
C GLY A 53 -10.50 -1.91 -1.73
N GLY A 54 -11.24 -2.82 -2.39
CA GLY A 54 -10.95 -4.25 -2.45
C GLY A 54 -10.13 -4.64 -3.67
N ILE A 55 -9.50 -5.82 -3.60
CA ILE A 55 -8.96 -6.51 -4.77
C ILE A 55 -9.89 -7.68 -5.06
N LEU A 56 -10.35 -7.77 -6.31
CA LEU A 56 -11.33 -8.74 -6.76
C LEU A 56 -10.72 -9.65 -7.84
N ALA A 57 -11.18 -10.88 -7.91
CA ALA A 57 -10.92 -11.80 -9.02
C ALA A 57 -11.67 -11.37 -10.27
N ARG A 58 -11.38 -12.01 -11.41
CA ARG A 58 -12.05 -11.72 -12.71
C ARG A 58 -13.56 -11.91 -12.68
N GLY A 59 -14.05 -12.80 -11.81
CA GLY A 59 -15.48 -13.07 -11.62
C GLY A 59 -16.15 -12.17 -10.58
N GLY A 60 -15.40 -11.23 -9.95
CA GLY A 60 -15.91 -10.34 -8.92
C GLY A 60 -15.81 -10.90 -7.49
N GLU A 61 -15.26 -12.11 -7.33
CA GLU A 61 -15.05 -12.70 -6.01
C GLU A 61 -13.98 -11.92 -5.23
N VAL A 62 -14.15 -11.83 -3.93
CA VAL A 62 -13.30 -11.02 -3.06
C VAL A 62 -11.98 -11.72 -2.79
N ILE A 63 -10.88 -11.11 -3.22
CA ILE A 63 -9.51 -11.52 -2.87
C ILE A 63 -9.03 -10.80 -1.61
N THR A 64 -9.33 -9.49 -1.49
CA THR A 64 -9.06 -8.74 -0.26
C THR A 64 -10.20 -7.80 0.08
N ALA A 65 -10.48 -7.63 1.36
CA ALA A 65 -11.50 -6.70 1.86
C ALA A 65 -11.17 -6.18 3.26
N GLY A 66 -11.84 -5.09 3.64
CA GLY A 66 -11.72 -4.48 4.96
C GLY A 66 -10.64 -3.40 5.01
N GLN A 67 -10.55 -2.79 6.19
CA GLN A 67 -9.63 -1.69 6.47
C GLN A 67 -8.35 -2.19 7.15
N VAL A 68 -7.26 -1.47 7.03
CA VAL A 68 -6.07 -1.67 7.85
C VAL A 68 -6.38 -1.13 9.25
N PRO A 69 -6.06 -1.87 10.33
CA PRO A 69 -5.27 -3.09 10.40
C PRO A 69 -6.05 -4.42 10.19
N GLU A 70 -7.36 -4.39 10.10
CA GLU A 70 -8.23 -5.59 10.07
C GLU A 70 -8.48 -6.10 8.63
N ARG A 71 -7.58 -5.79 7.69
CA ARG A 71 -7.71 -6.21 6.31
C ARG A 71 -7.62 -7.74 6.19
N ARG A 72 -8.53 -8.32 5.40
CA ARG A 72 -8.73 -9.77 5.27
C ARG A 72 -8.22 -10.25 3.91
N TYR A 73 -7.61 -11.43 3.94
CA TYR A 73 -7.03 -12.11 2.77
C TYR A 73 -7.56 -13.55 2.74
N PRO A 74 -8.79 -13.77 2.23
CA PRO A 74 -9.43 -15.08 2.28
C PRO A 74 -8.79 -16.15 1.39
N VAL A 75 -7.87 -15.78 0.48
CA VAL A 75 -7.21 -16.70 -0.44
C VAL A 75 -5.72 -16.81 -0.11
N PRO A 76 -5.31 -17.75 0.76
CA PRO A 76 -3.91 -17.85 1.22
C PRO A 76 -2.90 -18.14 0.11
N SER A 77 -3.30 -18.83 -0.96
CA SER A 77 -2.44 -19.15 -2.10
C SER A 77 -2.01 -17.91 -2.92
N LEU A 78 -2.65 -16.77 -2.71
CA LEU A 78 -2.33 -15.49 -3.34
C LEU A 78 -1.44 -14.58 -2.47
N CYS A 79 -0.93 -15.06 -1.33
CA CYS A 79 -0.17 -14.22 -0.39
C CYS A 79 1.00 -13.47 -1.03
N HIS A 80 1.73 -14.09 -1.94
CA HIS A 80 2.84 -13.45 -2.66
C HIS A 80 2.36 -12.43 -3.71
N THR A 81 1.34 -12.78 -4.47
CA THR A 81 0.82 -11.95 -5.57
C THR A 81 0.12 -10.71 -5.01
N VAL A 82 -0.81 -10.94 -4.10
CA VAL A 82 -1.60 -9.86 -3.50
C VAL A 82 -0.77 -9.05 -2.50
N GLY A 83 0.13 -9.72 -1.80
CA GLY A 83 0.90 -9.10 -0.75
C GLY A 83 0.04 -8.75 0.46
N TYR A 84 0.40 -7.69 1.13
CA TYR A 84 -0.29 -7.20 2.33
C TYR A 84 -0.34 -5.68 2.38
N ALA A 85 -1.29 -5.16 3.16
CA ALA A 85 -1.31 -3.78 3.61
C ALA A 85 -1.35 -3.78 5.14
N SER A 86 -0.38 -3.12 5.75
CA SER A 86 -0.20 -3.02 7.19
C SER A 86 0.26 -1.62 7.57
N ASP A 87 -0.25 -1.11 8.67
CA ASP A 87 0.20 0.16 9.29
C ASP A 87 1.64 0.09 9.79
N ARG A 88 2.10 -1.12 10.14
CA ARG A 88 3.43 -1.36 10.72
C ARG A 88 4.47 -1.82 9.69
N PHE A 89 4.07 -2.66 8.74
CA PHE A 89 5.00 -3.28 7.77
C PHE A 89 4.89 -2.68 6.36
N GLY A 90 4.03 -1.67 6.19
CA GLY A 90 3.79 -1.05 4.89
C GLY A 90 2.92 -1.91 3.98
N THR A 91 3.18 -1.84 2.69
CA THR A 91 2.43 -2.56 1.66
C THR A 91 3.37 -3.36 0.78
N SER A 92 2.88 -4.48 0.22
CA SER A 92 3.62 -5.30 -0.74
C SER A 92 2.69 -5.86 -1.82
N GLY A 93 3.25 -6.43 -2.89
CA GLY A 93 2.49 -7.06 -3.98
C GLY A 93 1.50 -6.11 -4.66
N LEU A 94 0.33 -6.60 -5.05
CA LEU A 94 -0.73 -5.79 -5.66
C LEU A 94 -1.25 -4.70 -4.71
N GLU A 95 -1.24 -4.92 -3.39
CA GLU A 95 -1.58 -3.89 -2.40
C GLU A 95 -0.64 -2.68 -2.47
N ALA A 96 0.63 -2.88 -2.79
CA ALA A 96 1.58 -1.81 -2.99
C ALA A 96 1.45 -1.18 -4.38
N ALA A 97 1.38 -2.01 -5.43
CA ALA A 97 1.32 -1.56 -6.81
C ALA A 97 0.10 -0.67 -7.08
N TYR A 98 -1.04 -0.98 -6.47
CA TYR A 98 -2.29 -0.23 -6.62
C TYR A 98 -2.67 0.59 -5.38
N ASN A 99 -1.68 0.90 -4.52
CA ASN A 99 -1.95 1.59 -3.27
C ASN A 99 -2.66 2.94 -3.44
N GLU A 100 -2.34 3.71 -4.47
CA GLU A 100 -2.98 5.01 -4.75
C GLU A 100 -4.47 4.83 -5.04
N ILE A 101 -4.83 3.85 -5.88
CA ILE A 101 -6.23 3.55 -6.21
C ILE A 101 -6.95 3.05 -4.97
N LEU A 102 -6.41 2.00 -4.32
CA LEU A 102 -7.02 1.37 -3.17
C LEU A 102 -7.21 2.32 -1.98
N SER A 103 -6.29 3.27 -1.76
CA SER A 103 -6.37 4.25 -0.67
C SER A 103 -7.18 5.51 -1.02
N GLY A 104 -7.74 5.61 -2.24
CA GLY A 104 -8.48 6.79 -2.68
C GLY A 104 -7.62 8.03 -2.91
N ARG A 105 -6.32 7.85 -3.12
CA ARG A 105 -5.36 8.91 -3.45
C ARG A 105 -5.19 9.11 -4.96
N ASP A 106 -5.83 8.29 -5.76
CA ASP A 106 -5.89 8.46 -7.22
C ASP A 106 -6.51 9.83 -7.55
N PRO A 107 -5.90 10.63 -8.44
CA PRO A 107 -6.41 11.95 -8.83
C PRO A 107 -7.88 11.96 -9.25
N ARG A 108 -8.38 10.83 -9.79
CA ARG A 108 -9.77 10.69 -10.23
C ARG A 108 -10.75 10.63 -9.05
N THR A 109 -10.32 10.15 -7.90
CA THR A 109 -11.15 9.95 -6.70
C THR A 109 -10.93 11.04 -5.64
N VAL A 110 -9.79 11.73 -5.67
CA VAL A 110 -9.43 12.75 -4.67
C VAL A 110 -10.49 13.84 -4.55
N LEU A 111 -10.98 14.37 -5.67
CA LEU A 111 -12.00 15.45 -5.65
C LEU A 111 -13.32 14.93 -5.07
N ALA A 112 -13.74 13.72 -5.45
CA ALA A 112 -14.95 13.10 -4.93
C ALA A 112 -14.84 12.82 -3.43
N ASN A 113 -13.69 12.33 -2.97
CA ASN A 113 -13.41 12.08 -1.56
C ASN A 113 -13.35 13.38 -0.75
N TRP A 114 -12.74 14.43 -1.29
CA TRP A 114 -12.76 15.75 -0.68
C TRP A 114 -14.18 16.29 -0.53
N TRP A 115 -15.02 16.17 -1.59
CA TRP A 115 -16.42 16.54 -1.53
C TRP A 115 -17.21 15.71 -0.51
N ALA A 116 -16.98 14.41 -0.43
CA ALA A 116 -17.57 13.53 0.57
C ALA A 116 -17.22 13.99 2.00
N ALA A 117 -15.93 14.29 2.24
CA ALA A 117 -15.44 14.77 3.54
C ALA A 117 -16.12 16.09 3.98
N LEU A 118 -16.35 17.03 3.05
CA LEU A 118 -17.07 18.27 3.35
C LEU A 118 -18.52 18.04 3.80
N HIS A 119 -19.10 16.91 3.39
CA HIS A 119 -20.46 16.51 3.77
C HIS A 119 -20.50 15.48 4.91
N GLY A 120 -19.36 15.29 5.61
CA GLY A 120 -19.27 14.34 6.73
C GLY A 120 -19.41 12.88 6.31
N ARG A 121 -19.17 12.56 5.03
CA ARG A 121 -19.18 11.18 4.50
C ARG A 121 -17.77 10.63 4.40
N ALA A 122 -17.61 9.33 4.67
CA ALA A 122 -16.35 8.65 4.43
C ALA A 122 -16.03 8.62 2.93
N GLY A 123 -14.79 8.95 2.58
CA GLY A 123 -14.27 8.73 1.25
C GLY A 123 -14.14 7.24 0.94
N ARG A 124 -13.96 6.89 -0.33
CA ARG A 124 -13.75 5.49 -0.76
C ARG A 124 -12.60 5.40 -1.75
N GLY A 125 -11.74 4.40 -1.57
CA GLY A 125 -10.78 3.97 -2.56
C GLY A 125 -11.44 3.18 -3.69
N GLY A 126 -10.78 3.12 -4.84
CA GLY A 126 -11.22 2.31 -5.97
C GLY A 126 -10.95 0.82 -5.72
N ASP A 127 -11.83 -0.03 -6.23
CA ASP A 127 -11.61 -1.47 -6.27
C ASP A 127 -10.71 -1.82 -7.47
N VAL A 128 -9.86 -2.85 -7.31
CA VAL A 128 -8.98 -3.37 -8.37
C VAL A 128 -9.49 -4.74 -8.77
N ILE A 129 -9.87 -4.90 -10.04
CA ILE A 129 -10.27 -6.19 -10.60
C ILE A 129 -9.06 -6.80 -11.30
N THR A 130 -8.71 -8.03 -10.94
CA THR A 130 -7.60 -8.79 -11.51
C THR A 130 -8.10 -9.78 -12.57
N SER A 131 -7.19 -10.28 -13.38
CA SER A 131 -7.45 -11.39 -14.30
C SER A 131 -7.48 -12.78 -13.63
N ILE A 132 -7.17 -12.87 -12.33
CA ILE A 132 -7.08 -14.12 -11.57
C ILE A 132 -8.44 -14.82 -11.53
N ASP A 133 -8.44 -16.09 -11.90
CA ASP A 133 -9.56 -17.03 -11.73
C ASP A 133 -9.31 -17.88 -10.48
N LEU A 134 -10.18 -17.75 -9.47
CA LEU A 134 -9.98 -18.43 -8.19
C LEU A 134 -10.07 -19.95 -8.30
N ARG A 135 -10.82 -20.49 -9.27
CA ARG A 135 -10.91 -21.93 -9.49
C ARG A 135 -9.57 -22.48 -10.00
N LEU A 136 -8.98 -21.78 -10.97
CA LEU A 136 -7.65 -22.13 -11.49
C LEU A 136 -6.57 -21.92 -10.43
N GLN A 137 -6.65 -20.85 -9.66
CA GLN A 137 -5.74 -20.57 -8.56
C GLN A 137 -5.75 -21.69 -7.52
N GLU A 138 -6.92 -22.14 -7.09
CA GLU A 138 -7.04 -23.25 -6.15
C GLU A 138 -6.58 -24.59 -6.74
N ALA A 139 -6.89 -24.84 -8.00
CA ALA A 139 -6.42 -26.06 -8.68
C ALA A 139 -4.90 -26.08 -8.78
N ALA A 140 -4.28 -24.97 -9.18
CA ALA A 140 -2.83 -24.81 -9.23
C ALA A 140 -2.18 -24.97 -7.85
N ALA A 141 -2.78 -24.38 -6.80
CA ALA A 141 -2.29 -24.51 -5.43
C ALA A 141 -2.36 -25.96 -4.94
N ARG A 142 -3.45 -26.66 -5.21
CA ARG A 142 -3.58 -28.10 -4.88
C ARG A 142 -2.57 -28.96 -5.64
N ALA A 143 -2.35 -28.67 -6.92
CA ALA A 143 -1.41 -29.43 -7.75
C ALA A 143 0.04 -29.25 -7.29
N LEU A 144 0.43 -28.04 -6.89
CA LEU A 144 1.77 -27.77 -6.32
C LEU A 144 1.93 -28.42 -4.95
N GLY A 145 0.89 -28.38 -4.12
CA GLY A 145 0.91 -28.87 -2.76
C GLY A 145 1.96 -28.17 -1.89
N PRO A 146 2.63 -28.88 -0.95
CA PRO A 146 3.63 -28.32 -0.05
C PRO A 146 5.02 -28.17 -0.69
N ARG A 147 5.18 -28.52 -1.96
CA ARG A 147 6.48 -28.53 -2.65
C ARG A 147 6.95 -27.09 -2.92
N PRO A 148 8.22 -26.74 -2.61
CA PRO A 148 8.77 -25.46 -2.99
C PRO A 148 8.76 -25.29 -4.51
N GLY A 149 8.25 -24.15 -4.98
CA GLY A 149 8.16 -23.85 -6.41
C GLY A 149 7.06 -22.85 -6.74
N ALA A 150 6.82 -22.69 -8.02
CA ALA A 150 5.74 -21.83 -8.53
C ALA A 150 4.95 -22.50 -9.64
N VAL A 151 3.69 -22.09 -9.79
CA VAL A 151 2.82 -22.42 -10.93
C VAL A 151 2.24 -21.12 -11.46
N VAL A 152 2.36 -20.91 -12.77
CA VAL A 152 1.76 -19.79 -13.49
C VAL A 152 0.83 -20.35 -14.55
N VAL A 153 -0.39 -19.84 -14.60
CA VAL A 153 -1.36 -20.17 -15.64
C VAL A 153 -1.69 -18.88 -16.40
N LEU A 154 -1.47 -18.91 -17.71
CA LEU A 154 -1.71 -17.79 -18.61
C LEU A 154 -2.84 -18.12 -19.58
N ASP A 155 -3.63 -17.13 -19.93
CA ASP A 155 -4.49 -17.21 -21.12
C ASP A 155 -3.60 -17.09 -22.36
N ALA A 156 -3.69 -18.05 -23.26
CA ALA A 156 -2.89 -18.09 -24.48
C ALA A 156 -3.33 -17.06 -25.53
N THR A 157 -4.50 -16.48 -25.35
CA THR A 157 -5.08 -15.55 -26.32
C THR A 157 -4.60 -14.11 -26.11
N ASP A 158 -4.55 -13.66 -24.86
CA ASP A 158 -4.25 -12.27 -24.49
C ASP A 158 -3.06 -12.13 -23.52
N GLY A 159 -2.60 -13.27 -22.95
CA GLY A 159 -1.49 -13.29 -22.01
C GLY A 159 -1.89 -12.96 -20.57
N ASP A 160 -3.19 -12.88 -20.27
CA ASP A 160 -3.68 -12.63 -18.92
C ASP A 160 -3.20 -13.71 -17.94
N VAL A 161 -2.79 -13.29 -16.76
CA VAL A 161 -2.41 -14.21 -15.67
C VAL A 161 -3.67 -14.69 -14.96
N LEU A 162 -4.05 -15.94 -15.19
CA LEU A 162 -5.24 -16.57 -14.62
C LEU A 162 -4.98 -17.18 -13.23
N ALA A 163 -3.76 -17.67 -13.00
CA ALA A 163 -3.35 -18.15 -11.69
C ALA A 163 -1.85 -17.95 -11.49
N LEU A 164 -1.47 -17.63 -10.25
CA LEU A 164 -0.07 -17.45 -9.85
C LEU A 164 0.11 -17.94 -8.43
N VAL A 165 0.75 -19.09 -8.28
CA VAL A 165 1.01 -19.75 -7.00
C VAL A 165 2.50 -19.77 -6.75
N SER A 166 2.93 -19.42 -5.55
CA SER A 166 4.30 -19.58 -5.08
C SER A 166 4.31 -20.22 -3.71
N GLN A 167 5.21 -21.20 -3.50
CA GLN A 167 5.37 -21.95 -2.26
C GLN A 167 6.85 -21.95 -1.83
N PRO A 168 7.14 -21.85 -0.53
CA PRO A 168 6.21 -21.72 0.60
C PRO A 168 5.58 -20.33 0.68
N GLY A 169 4.32 -20.29 1.09
CA GLY A 169 3.63 -19.05 1.38
C GLY A 169 3.96 -18.50 2.78
N PHE A 170 3.52 -17.28 3.04
CA PHE A 170 3.60 -16.63 4.34
C PHE A 170 2.22 -16.26 4.87
N ARG A 171 2.15 -15.98 6.17
CA ARG A 171 0.89 -15.55 6.80
C ARG A 171 0.53 -14.13 6.39
N ASN A 172 -0.70 -13.96 5.91
CA ASN A 172 -1.21 -12.68 5.47
C ASN A 172 -2.51 -12.31 6.24
N PRO A 173 -2.64 -11.12 6.86
CA PRO A 173 -1.59 -10.12 7.04
C PRO A 173 -0.50 -10.57 8.02
N PRO A 174 0.73 -10.04 7.89
CA PRO A 174 1.79 -10.36 8.81
C PRO A 174 1.51 -9.73 10.19
N THR A 175 1.80 -10.49 11.25
CA THR A 175 1.85 -9.99 12.62
C THR A 175 3.30 -9.86 13.07
N PRO A 176 3.61 -9.08 14.13
CA PRO A 176 4.99 -8.95 14.61
C PRO A 176 5.66 -10.30 14.89
N GLY A 177 4.92 -11.24 15.51
CA GLY A 177 5.44 -12.57 15.81
C GLY A 177 5.60 -13.45 14.57
N SER A 178 4.62 -13.44 13.64
CA SER A 178 4.71 -14.22 12.41
C SER A 178 5.79 -13.66 11.47
N TRP A 179 5.94 -12.35 11.37
CA TRP A 179 6.96 -11.71 10.54
C TRP A 179 8.37 -12.14 10.93
N GLU A 180 8.70 -12.05 12.22
CA GLU A 180 10.02 -12.43 12.70
C GLU A 180 10.27 -13.93 12.59
N ALA A 181 9.26 -14.77 12.87
CA ALA A 181 9.34 -16.20 12.72
C ALA A 181 9.56 -16.62 11.26
N GLU A 182 8.80 -16.03 10.34
CA GLU A 182 8.89 -16.33 8.91
C GLU A 182 10.19 -15.83 8.28
N ARG A 183 10.72 -14.67 8.72
CA ARG A 183 12.03 -14.17 8.29
C ARG A 183 13.18 -15.11 8.60
N ARG A 184 13.08 -15.86 9.70
CA ARG A 184 14.13 -16.82 10.16
C ARG A 184 13.99 -18.19 9.53
N ARG A 185 12.92 -18.46 8.79
CA ARG A 185 12.72 -19.76 8.14
C ARG A 185 13.74 -19.98 7.03
N PRO A 186 14.38 -21.18 6.99
CA PRO A 186 15.39 -21.49 5.96
C PRO A 186 14.80 -21.67 4.57
N ASP A 187 13.49 -21.93 4.45
CA ASP A 187 12.75 -22.08 3.20
C ASP A 187 12.35 -20.75 2.54
N ALA A 188 12.75 -19.62 3.14
CA ALA A 188 12.58 -18.27 2.63
C ALA A 188 11.15 -17.97 2.12
N PRO A 189 10.12 -17.98 3.01
CA PRO A 189 8.72 -17.83 2.61
C PRO A 189 8.39 -16.48 1.98
N PHE A 190 9.23 -15.45 2.14
CA PHE A 190 9.05 -14.16 1.47
C PHE A 190 9.65 -14.11 0.06
N LEU A 191 10.33 -15.16 -0.38
CA LEU A 191 10.84 -15.24 -1.74
C LEU A 191 9.71 -15.66 -2.68
N HIS A 192 9.33 -14.74 -3.59
CA HIS A 192 8.44 -15.07 -4.70
C HIS A 192 9.20 -15.88 -5.74
N ARG A 193 8.81 -17.13 -5.95
CA ARG A 193 9.45 -18.06 -6.89
C ARG A 193 8.77 -18.03 -8.23
#